data_a38a8dc19ede011137d03d9ec7b3b305
#
_entry.id   a38a8dc19ede011137d03d9ec7b3b305
#
_cell.length_a   1.000
_cell.length_b   1.000
_cell.length_c   1.000
_cell.angle_alpha   90.00
_cell.angle_beta   90.00
_cell.angle_gamma   90.00
#
_symmetry.space_group_name_H-M   'P 1'
#
loop_
_entity.id
_entity.type
_entity.pdbx_description
1 polymer ?
#
loop_
_entity_poly.entity_id
_entity_poly.type
_entity_poly.pdbx_seq_one_letter_code
_entity_poly.pdbx_strand_id
1 'polypeptide(L)'
;MTTTFDPSEVAWFSEKGTGAITGQAFFQTRAGQPRTCAGLEVSLQPKSGYGRARLIALYGSAESGYTTVGSANVQFIPDSADYKQARKTSVCDAQGNFSFTGLPAGEYFLTTGIMWSVPGQEFMPPQGGLLMQSVKLSDGESTRVIMTR
;
A
#
# COMPACT_ATOMS: atom_id res chain seq x y z
N MET A 1 0.01 17.94 -8.05
CA MET A 1 1.28 17.23 -8.32
C MET A 1 1.50 17.14 -9.83
N THR A 2 2.68 17.49 -10.30
CA THR A 2 3.01 17.58 -11.74
C THR A 2 4.15 16.64 -12.17
N THR A 3 4.67 15.81 -11.28
CA THR A 3 5.73 14.85 -11.58
C THR A 3 5.26 13.83 -12.62
N THR A 4 6.08 13.55 -13.61
CA THR A 4 5.77 12.60 -14.69
C THR A 4 6.33 11.22 -14.34
N PHE A 5 5.55 10.17 -14.63
CA PHE A 5 6.00 8.80 -14.45
C PHE A 5 6.93 8.37 -15.58
N ASP A 6 8.08 7.79 -15.20
CA ASP A 6 9.04 7.23 -16.15
C ASP A 6 9.05 5.71 -16.02
N PRO A 7 8.50 4.96 -17.00
CA PRO A 7 8.45 3.51 -16.92
C PRO A 7 9.83 2.84 -16.81
N SER A 8 10.89 3.48 -17.27
CA SER A 8 12.24 2.89 -17.21
C SER A 8 12.76 2.76 -15.79
N GLU A 9 12.28 3.59 -14.86
CA GLU A 9 12.65 3.50 -13.45
C GLU A 9 12.20 2.21 -12.80
N VAL A 10 11.14 1.59 -13.33
CA VAL A 10 10.48 0.43 -12.71
C VAL A 10 10.52 -0.81 -13.58
N ALA A 11 11.26 -0.79 -14.68
CA ALA A 11 11.34 -1.92 -15.60
C ALA A 11 11.85 -3.19 -14.89
N TRP A 12 12.74 -3.05 -13.90
CA TRP A 12 13.26 -4.16 -13.11
C TRP A 12 12.19 -4.92 -12.33
N PHE A 13 11.05 -4.30 -12.06
CA PHE A 13 9.96 -4.91 -11.28
C PHE A 13 9.35 -6.13 -11.97
N SER A 14 9.42 -6.21 -13.28
CA SER A 14 8.93 -7.37 -14.04
C SER A 14 9.92 -8.54 -14.05
N GLU A 15 11.14 -8.35 -13.57
CA GLU A 15 12.11 -9.42 -13.47
C GLU A 15 11.73 -10.42 -12.38
N LYS A 16 12.14 -11.67 -12.56
CA LYS A 16 11.92 -12.70 -11.56
C LYS A 16 13.03 -12.64 -10.51
N GLY A 17 12.62 -12.77 -9.24
CA GLY A 17 13.56 -12.83 -8.13
C GLY A 17 13.20 -13.94 -7.17
N THR A 18 13.91 -14.01 -6.06
CA THR A 18 13.71 -15.00 -5.01
C THR A 18 13.33 -14.37 -3.67
N GLY A 19 13.11 -13.07 -3.65
CA GLY A 19 12.72 -12.36 -2.44
C GLY A 19 11.24 -12.51 -2.12
N ALA A 20 10.90 -12.23 -0.87
CA ALA A 20 9.51 -12.28 -0.40
C ALA A 20 9.25 -11.17 0.60
N ILE A 21 8.04 -10.62 0.53
CA ILE A 21 7.52 -9.69 1.53
C ILE A 21 6.24 -10.31 2.08
N THR A 22 6.18 -10.48 3.39
CA THR A 22 4.97 -10.89 4.09
C THR A 22 4.60 -9.82 5.10
N GLY A 23 3.35 -9.81 5.51
CA GLY A 23 2.97 -8.83 6.51
C GLY A 23 1.55 -9.00 7.00
N GLN A 24 1.19 -8.06 7.86
CA GLN A 24 -0.15 -7.94 8.41
C GLN A 24 -0.53 -6.46 8.42
N ALA A 25 -1.77 -6.15 8.05
CA ALA A 25 -2.27 -4.78 8.03
C ALA A 25 -3.54 -4.69 8.87
N PHE A 26 -3.59 -3.68 9.75
CA PHE A 26 -4.75 -3.48 10.62
C PHE A 26 -4.77 -2.08 11.21
N PHE A 27 -5.98 -1.63 11.59
CA PHE A 27 -6.18 -0.45 12.42
C PHE A 27 -6.52 -0.87 13.85
N GLN A 28 -5.96 -0.17 14.83
CA GLN A 28 -6.41 -0.24 16.21
C GLN A 28 -7.62 0.67 16.35
N THR A 29 -8.76 0.12 16.77
CA THR A 29 -9.95 0.92 17.03
C THR A 29 -9.95 1.40 18.49
N ARG A 30 -10.76 2.42 18.78
CA ARG A 30 -10.91 2.93 20.15
C ARG A 30 -11.47 1.88 21.11
N ALA A 31 -12.27 0.94 20.58
CA ALA A 31 -12.81 -0.15 21.38
C ALA A 31 -11.79 -1.27 21.62
N GLY A 32 -10.57 -1.14 21.12
CA GLY A 32 -9.50 -2.11 21.30
C GLY A 32 -9.55 -3.30 20.35
N GLN A 33 -10.58 -3.39 19.50
CA GLN A 33 -10.67 -4.45 18.49
C GLN A 33 -9.96 -4.02 17.20
N PRO A 34 -8.99 -4.80 16.72
CA PRO A 34 -8.35 -4.47 15.47
C PRO A 34 -9.29 -4.69 14.29
N ARG A 35 -9.18 -3.81 13.28
CA ARG A 35 -9.83 -3.98 11.98
C ARG A 35 -8.74 -4.28 10.97
N THR A 36 -8.76 -5.48 10.43
CA THR A 36 -7.71 -5.95 9.52
C THR A 36 -8.09 -5.72 8.07
N CYS A 37 -7.12 -5.96 7.19
CA CYS A 37 -7.36 -5.96 5.74
C CYS A 37 -8.01 -7.26 5.23
N ALA A 38 -8.50 -8.13 6.10
CA ALA A 38 -9.08 -9.42 5.70
C ALA A 38 -10.05 -9.29 4.53
N GLY A 39 -9.81 -10.05 3.46
CA GLY A 39 -10.60 -9.99 2.24
C GLY A 39 -10.32 -8.80 1.34
N LEU A 40 -9.46 -7.88 1.73
CA LEU A 40 -9.09 -6.69 0.97
C LEU A 40 -7.71 -6.85 0.35
N GLU A 41 -7.42 -6.05 -0.66
CA GLU A 41 -6.14 -6.12 -1.37
C GLU A 41 -5.08 -5.24 -0.72
N VAL A 42 -3.84 -5.75 -0.72
CA VAL A 42 -2.64 -4.97 -0.52
C VAL A 42 -1.94 -4.84 -1.86
N SER A 43 -1.54 -3.63 -2.22
CA SER A 43 -0.81 -3.37 -3.45
C SER A 43 0.67 -3.20 -3.17
N LEU A 44 1.51 -3.80 -4.02
CA LEU A 44 2.95 -3.65 -4.00
C LEU A 44 3.37 -2.95 -5.29
N GLN A 45 4.06 -1.82 -5.16
CA GLN A 45 4.55 -1.06 -6.29
C GLN A 45 6.05 -0.80 -6.16
N PRO A 46 6.80 -0.81 -7.27
CA PRO A 46 8.20 -0.44 -7.22
C PRO A 46 8.34 1.07 -6.96
N LYS A 47 9.39 1.44 -6.24
CA LYS A 47 9.67 2.85 -5.98
C LYS A 47 9.97 3.57 -7.29
N SER A 48 9.38 4.75 -7.45
CA SER A 48 9.62 5.65 -8.56
C SER A 48 9.51 7.09 -8.07
N GLY A 49 10.07 8.03 -8.83
CA GLY A 49 9.92 9.45 -8.50
C GLY A 49 8.45 9.87 -8.49
N TYR A 50 7.68 9.40 -9.46
CA TYR A 50 6.24 9.65 -9.53
C TYR A 50 5.50 9.04 -8.35
N GLY A 51 5.77 7.77 -8.04
CA GLY A 51 5.13 7.09 -6.92
C GLY A 51 5.46 7.74 -5.58
N ARG A 52 6.71 8.14 -5.39
CA ARG A 52 7.13 8.83 -4.18
C ARG A 52 6.40 10.17 -4.02
N ALA A 53 6.31 10.96 -5.08
CA ALA A 53 5.60 12.24 -5.03
C ALA A 53 4.11 12.04 -4.74
N ARG A 54 3.52 10.99 -5.31
CA ARG A 54 2.12 10.62 -5.10
C ARG A 54 1.86 10.25 -3.63
N LEU A 55 2.74 9.48 -3.00
CA LEU A 55 2.61 9.10 -1.60
C LEU A 55 2.81 10.29 -0.66
N ILE A 56 3.75 11.17 -0.96
CA ILE A 56 3.93 12.40 -0.17
C ILE A 56 2.67 13.26 -0.24
N ALA A 57 2.04 13.37 -1.42
CA ALA A 57 0.80 14.15 -1.57
C ALA A 57 -0.36 13.56 -0.76
N LEU A 58 -0.44 12.22 -0.67
CA LEU A 58 -1.53 11.54 0.04
C LEU A 58 -1.27 11.40 1.54
N TYR A 59 -0.05 11.07 1.93
CA TYR A 59 0.28 10.66 3.30
C TYR A 59 1.20 11.64 4.03
N GLY A 60 1.75 12.62 3.32
CA GLY A 60 2.76 13.52 3.88
C GLY A 60 4.14 12.90 4.03
N SER A 61 4.35 11.66 3.57
CA SER A 61 5.59 10.92 3.72
C SER A 61 5.66 9.84 2.64
N ALA A 62 6.87 9.42 2.30
CA ALA A 62 7.13 8.27 1.43
C ALA A 62 7.75 7.09 2.22
N GLU A 63 7.77 7.14 3.53
CA GLU A 63 8.31 6.07 4.39
C GLU A 63 7.21 5.20 4.96
N SER A 64 6.30 5.80 5.68
CA SER A 64 5.12 5.16 6.23
C SER A 64 4.05 6.20 6.45
N GLY A 65 2.81 5.79 6.52
CA GLY A 65 1.78 6.78 6.73
C GLY A 65 0.38 6.21 6.74
N TYR A 66 -0.50 7.09 7.10
CA TYR A 66 -1.92 6.85 7.20
C TYR A 66 -2.66 8.09 6.70
N THR A 67 -3.75 7.87 5.99
CA THR A 67 -4.67 8.95 5.65
C THR A 67 -6.10 8.44 5.77
N THR A 68 -7.01 9.34 6.16
CA THR A 68 -8.42 8.99 6.24
C THR A 68 -9.03 8.93 4.84
N VAL A 69 -10.17 8.24 4.73
CA VAL A 69 -10.89 8.15 3.45
C VAL A 69 -11.23 9.54 2.91
N GLY A 70 -11.66 10.46 3.79
CA GLY A 70 -12.00 11.82 3.37
C GLY A 70 -10.81 12.66 2.94
N SER A 71 -9.61 12.36 3.44
CA SER A 71 -8.39 13.09 3.09
C SER A 71 -7.70 12.56 1.83
N ALA A 72 -8.20 11.46 1.27
CA ALA A 72 -7.61 10.83 0.09
C ALA A 72 -8.04 11.48 -1.24
N ASN A 73 -8.70 12.63 -1.21
CA ASN A 73 -9.20 13.34 -2.38
C ASN A 73 -8.14 14.23 -3.03
N VAL A 74 -6.98 13.66 -3.35
CA VAL A 74 -5.91 14.38 -4.04
C VAL A 74 -5.95 14.04 -5.52
N GLN A 75 -5.94 15.07 -6.38
CA GLN A 75 -5.84 14.87 -7.82
C GLN A 75 -4.38 14.85 -8.24
N PHE A 76 -4.06 13.93 -9.14
CA PHE A 76 -2.72 13.80 -9.72
C PHE A 76 -2.76 14.19 -11.19
N ILE A 77 -1.89 15.09 -11.58
CA ILE A 77 -1.78 15.55 -12.96
C ILE A 77 -0.31 15.42 -13.40
N PRO A 78 0.02 14.51 -14.33
CA PRO A 78 -0.86 13.50 -14.92
C PRO A 78 -1.17 12.35 -13.96
N ASP A 79 -2.36 11.75 -14.09
CA ASP A 79 -2.72 10.53 -13.36
C ASP A 79 -2.38 9.34 -14.25
N SER A 80 -1.18 8.82 -14.10
CA SER A 80 -0.60 7.87 -15.04
C SER A 80 -1.21 6.47 -14.93
N ALA A 81 -1.76 5.96 -16.04
CA ALA A 81 -2.24 4.60 -16.12
C ALA A 81 -1.08 3.59 -16.07
N ASP A 82 0.08 3.92 -16.63
CA ASP A 82 1.26 3.06 -16.60
C ASP A 82 1.75 2.85 -15.17
N TYR A 83 1.73 3.91 -14.35
CA TYR A 83 2.04 3.82 -12.94
C TYR A 83 1.09 2.85 -12.22
N LYS A 84 -0.21 2.97 -12.49
CA LYS A 84 -1.23 2.12 -11.85
C LYS A 84 -1.10 0.65 -12.24
N GLN A 85 -0.57 0.36 -13.42
CA GLN A 85 -0.35 -1.00 -13.89
C GLN A 85 0.93 -1.64 -13.35
N ALA A 86 1.90 -0.84 -12.92
CA ALA A 86 3.16 -1.32 -12.35
C ALA A 86 2.94 -1.70 -10.89
N ARG A 87 2.13 -2.75 -10.66
CA ARG A 87 1.83 -3.22 -9.31
C ARG A 87 1.53 -4.71 -9.29
N LYS A 88 1.75 -5.31 -8.13
CA LYS A 88 1.26 -6.63 -7.77
C LYS A 88 0.27 -6.50 -6.62
N THR A 89 -0.68 -7.41 -6.52
CA THR A 89 -1.67 -7.38 -5.46
C THR A 89 -1.70 -8.71 -4.72
N SER A 90 -2.09 -8.67 -3.46
CA SER A 90 -2.30 -9.83 -2.61
C SER A 90 -3.53 -9.59 -1.76
N VAL A 91 -4.42 -10.57 -1.66
CA VAL A 91 -5.62 -10.48 -0.82
C VAL A 91 -5.27 -10.97 0.57
N CYS A 92 -5.64 -10.21 1.59
CA CYS A 92 -5.39 -10.57 2.98
C CYS A 92 -6.25 -11.75 3.40
N ASP A 93 -5.67 -12.62 4.22
CA ASP A 93 -6.42 -13.73 4.84
C ASP A 93 -7.31 -13.23 6.00
N ALA A 94 -7.95 -14.17 6.71
CA ALA A 94 -8.88 -13.82 7.78
C ALA A 94 -8.23 -13.05 8.95
N GLN A 95 -6.93 -13.15 9.10
CA GLN A 95 -6.17 -12.44 10.14
C GLN A 95 -5.49 -11.17 9.62
N GLY A 96 -5.73 -10.81 8.37
CA GLY A 96 -5.10 -9.63 7.76
C GLY A 96 -3.67 -9.86 7.30
N ASN A 97 -3.25 -11.10 7.10
CA ASN A 97 -1.93 -11.42 6.58
C ASN A 97 -1.92 -11.41 5.05
N PHE A 98 -0.83 -10.91 4.49
CA PHE A 98 -0.62 -10.89 3.05
C PHE A 98 0.80 -11.37 2.73
N SER A 99 1.01 -11.76 1.46
CA SER A 99 2.34 -12.20 1.02
C SER A 99 2.57 -11.91 -0.46
N PHE A 100 3.82 -11.61 -0.78
CA PHE A 100 4.32 -11.47 -2.14
C PHE A 100 5.60 -12.29 -2.24
N THR A 101 5.74 -13.08 -3.29
CA THR A 101 6.90 -13.94 -3.52
C THR A 101 7.48 -13.72 -4.91
N GLY A 102 8.66 -14.30 -5.15
CA GLY A 102 9.31 -14.17 -6.45
C GLY A 102 9.76 -12.76 -6.79
N LEU A 103 10.11 -11.97 -5.78
CA LEU A 103 10.42 -10.56 -5.95
C LEU A 103 11.90 -10.34 -6.23
N PRO A 104 12.25 -9.47 -7.21
CA PRO A 104 13.63 -8.99 -7.36
C PRO A 104 14.01 -8.06 -6.21
N ALA A 105 15.31 -7.90 -5.98
CA ALA A 105 15.82 -6.92 -5.03
C ALA A 105 15.43 -5.51 -5.48
N GLY A 106 15.09 -4.64 -4.55
CA GLY A 106 14.73 -3.27 -4.84
C GLY A 106 13.97 -2.61 -3.72
N GLU A 107 13.52 -1.41 -3.98
CA GLU A 107 12.68 -0.66 -3.04
C GLU A 107 11.24 -0.65 -3.52
N TYR A 108 10.33 -0.85 -2.58
CA TYR A 108 8.90 -1.03 -2.85
C TYR A 108 8.05 -0.15 -1.94
N PHE A 109 6.84 0.13 -2.39
CA PHE A 109 5.80 0.71 -1.56
C PHE A 109 4.65 -0.29 -1.43
N LEU A 110 4.19 -0.49 -0.20
CA LEU A 110 2.99 -1.24 0.13
C LEU A 110 1.87 -0.25 0.47
N THR A 111 0.69 -0.48 -0.10
CA THR A 111 -0.49 0.32 0.22
C THR A 111 -1.70 -0.59 0.39
N THR A 112 -2.59 -0.23 1.30
CA THR A 112 -3.86 -0.92 1.47
C THR A 112 -4.90 0.05 2.02
N GLY A 113 -6.17 -0.21 1.69
CA GLY A 113 -7.29 0.52 2.27
C GLY A 113 -8.10 -0.42 3.16
N ILE A 114 -8.37 0.01 4.38
CA ILE A 114 -9.18 -0.75 5.33
C ILE A 114 -10.36 0.13 5.73
N MET A 115 -11.56 -0.34 5.43
CA MET A 115 -12.78 0.41 5.72
C MET A 115 -13.82 -0.51 6.33
N TRP A 116 -14.60 0.03 7.26
CA TRP A 116 -15.70 -0.70 7.87
C TRP A 116 -16.85 0.26 8.18
N SER A 117 -18.08 -0.28 8.24
CA SER A 117 -19.25 0.46 8.68
C SER A 117 -19.54 0.14 10.14
N VAL A 118 -19.95 1.16 10.90
CA VAL A 118 -20.35 0.96 12.30
C VAL A 118 -21.79 0.46 12.32
N PRO A 119 -22.10 -0.67 12.99
CA PRO A 119 -23.48 -1.16 13.09
C PRO A 119 -24.43 -0.10 13.68
N GLY A 120 -25.57 0.07 13.05
CA GLY A 120 -26.56 1.10 13.42
C GLY A 120 -26.27 2.48 12.87
N GLN A 121 -25.16 2.66 12.15
CA GLN A 121 -24.74 3.93 11.55
C GLN A 121 -24.49 3.79 10.04
N GLU A 122 -25.34 3.03 9.36
CA GLU A 122 -25.18 2.73 7.93
C GLU A 122 -25.30 3.97 7.04
N PHE A 123 -25.89 5.05 7.56
CA PHE A 123 -26.00 6.32 6.84
C PHE A 123 -24.75 7.20 6.95
N MET A 124 -23.84 6.84 7.86
CA MET A 124 -22.59 7.57 8.04
C MET A 124 -21.52 7.04 7.09
N PRO A 125 -20.55 7.87 6.69
CA PRO A 125 -19.41 7.39 5.89
C PRO A 125 -18.69 6.26 6.60
N PRO A 126 -18.12 5.28 5.85
CA PRO A 126 -17.32 4.23 6.46
C PRO A 126 -16.16 4.79 7.27
N GLN A 127 -15.83 4.11 8.35
CA GLN A 127 -14.62 4.38 9.13
C GLN A 127 -13.41 3.77 8.43
N GLY A 128 -12.20 4.17 8.85
CA GLY A 128 -10.96 3.62 8.35
C GLY A 128 -10.18 4.58 7.49
N GLY A 129 -9.34 4.04 6.66
CA GLY A 129 -8.48 4.85 5.79
C GLY A 129 -7.47 4.01 5.03
N LEU A 130 -6.41 4.67 4.60
CA LEU A 130 -5.35 4.08 3.80
C LEU A 130 -4.07 3.99 4.63
N LEU A 131 -3.37 2.87 4.51
CA LEU A 131 -2.06 2.64 5.12
C LEU A 131 -1.00 2.51 4.02
N MET A 132 0.19 2.99 4.31
CA MET A 132 1.33 2.91 3.40
C MET A 132 2.60 2.60 4.17
N GLN A 133 3.47 1.79 3.58
CA GLN A 133 4.78 1.45 4.13
C GLN A 133 5.79 1.26 3.01
N SER A 134 6.96 1.89 3.12
CA SER A 134 8.07 1.59 2.22
C SER A 134 8.83 0.37 2.70
N VAL A 135 9.36 -0.42 1.77
CA VAL A 135 10.13 -1.63 2.08
C VAL A 135 11.31 -1.71 1.14
N LYS A 136 12.49 -1.97 1.71
CA LYS A 136 13.69 -2.26 0.93
C LYS A 136 13.98 -3.75 1.04
N LEU A 137 14.13 -4.40 -0.11
CA LEU A 137 14.35 -5.84 -0.19
C LEU A 137 15.71 -6.12 -0.83
N SER A 138 16.55 -6.86 -0.12
CA SER A 138 17.81 -7.35 -0.65
C SER A 138 17.57 -8.64 -1.43
N ASP A 139 18.53 -9.01 -2.29
CA ASP A 139 18.41 -10.20 -3.13
C ASP A 139 18.23 -11.47 -2.27
N GLY A 140 17.15 -12.20 -2.55
CA GLY A 140 16.78 -13.41 -1.81
C GLY A 140 16.27 -13.20 -0.39
N GLU A 141 16.09 -11.96 0.04
CA GLU A 141 15.60 -11.65 1.38
C GLU A 141 14.12 -11.95 1.55
N SER A 142 13.74 -12.42 2.74
CA SER A 142 12.35 -12.48 3.18
C SER A 142 12.15 -11.47 4.30
N THR A 143 11.24 -10.52 4.10
CA THR A 143 11.00 -9.44 5.06
C THR A 143 9.55 -9.48 5.51
N ARG A 144 9.32 -9.28 6.82
CA ARG A 144 7.98 -9.15 7.36
C ARG A 144 7.69 -7.70 7.75
N VAL A 145 6.50 -7.22 7.40
CA VAL A 145 6.09 -5.84 7.61
C VAL A 145 4.77 -5.82 8.40
N ILE A 146 4.67 -4.92 9.37
CA ILE A 146 3.42 -4.65 10.07
C ILE A 146 2.97 -3.26 9.68
N MET A 147 1.80 -3.18 9.05
CA MET A 147 1.17 -1.92 8.65
C MET A 147 0.02 -1.63 9.61
N THR A 148 0.13 -0.58 10.40
CA THR A 148 -0.85 -0.29 11.42
C THR A 148 -0.93 1.19 11.75
N ARG A 149 -2.04 1.53 12.41
CA ARG A 149 -2.24 2.81 13.05
C ARG A 149 -3.07 2.68 14.32
#